data_3933ac8bfd856f7bfffd9d87339b08e2
#
_entry.id   3933ac8bfd856f7bfffd9d87339b08e2
#
_cell.length_a   1.000
_cell.length_b   1.000
_cell.length_c   1.000
_cell.angle_alpha   90.00
_cell.angle_beta   90.00
_cell.angle_gamma   90.00
#
_symmetry.space_group_name_H-M   'P 1'
#
loop_
_entity.id
_entity.type
_entity.pdbx_description
1 polymer ?
#
loop_
_entity_poly.entity_id
_entity_poly.type
_entity_poly.pdbx_seq_one_letter_code
_entity_poly.pdbx_strand_id
1 'polypeptide(L)'
;MGTPRDPIMFLSGAGLPAWIWDDVRRDLGEGQHTCVASRPQGGRPGLRDYAQVVIDSAPPGGFVIVAHSAGGAIGAEVARLVPERVSAFLAISAVIPQPGQSFLSAMPVPNRWVLNAAMRVAGTRPPDAAIRRGLARGLDEEIADRIIADFTPESPALYRDRTAHRSWSGWRGYLGTSDDRELPMALQQRCARRLGAAWQDVLDTGHLPMLEDHRAVTAAITRFLDARPSDRDPSTSRPARPLSW
;
A
#
# COMPACT_ATOMS: atom_id res chain seq x y z
N MET A 1 -29.40 4.26 11.95
CA MET A 1 -28.55 4.61 10.80
C MET A 1 -27.13 4.63 11.28
N GLY A 2 -26.25 3.74 10.78
CA GLY A 2 -24.83 3.75 11.13
C GLY A 2 -24.16 5.01 10.63
N THR A 3 -23.15 5.50 11.37
CA THR A 3 -22.32 6.63 10.92
C THR A 3 -21.71 6.29 9.56
N PRO A 4 -21.75 7.18 8.56
CA PRO A 4 -21.11 6.92 7.28
C PRO A 4 -19.63 6.56 7.52
N ARG A 5 -19.15 5.47 6.90
CA ARG A 5 -17.73 5.11 6.94
C ARG A 5 -16.93 6.11 6.12
N ASP A 6 -15.74 6.46 6.60
CA ASP A 6 -14.82 7.30 5.84
C ASP A 6 -14.55 6.68 4.47
N PRO A 7 -14.43 7.50 3.40
CA PRO A 7 -14.05 7.02 2.07
C PRO A 7 -12.70 6.30 2.09
N ILE A 8 -12.54 5.29 1.24
CA ILE A 8 -11.27 4.56 1.09
C ILE A 8 -10.53 5.08 -0.15
N MET A 9 -9.29 5.50 0.06
CA MET A 9 -8.33 5.83 -0.98
C MET A 9 -7.37 4.67 -1.19
N PHE A 10 -7.44 4.00 -2.33
CA PHE A 10 -6.53 2.95 -2.74
C PHE A 10 -5.28 3.53 -3.39
N LEU A 11 -4.10 3.07 -2.94
CA LEU A 11 -2.80 3.43 -3.49
C LEU A 11 -2.16 2.17 -4.08
N SER A 12 -2.09 2.09 -5.40
CA SER A 12 -1.48 0.95 -6.10
C SER A 12 0.03 0.92 -5.90
N GLY A 13 0.61 -0.28 -5.99
CA GLY A 13 2.05 -0.47 -6.09
C GLY A 13 2.64 0.16 -7.34
N ALA A 14 3.96 0.29 -7.38
CA ALA A 14 4.67 0.94 -8.48
C ALA A 14 4.35 0.29 -9.84
N GLY A 15 4.01 1.11 -10.80
CA GLY A 15 3.68 0.70 -12.17
C GLY A 15 2.31 0.05 -12.34
N LEU A 16 1.64 -0.31 -11.27
CA LEU A 16 0.40 -1.08 -11.33
C LEU A 16 -0.83 -0.19 -11.64
N PRO A 17 -1.69 -0.61 -12.57
CA PRO A 17 -2.87 0.15 -12.97
C PRO A 17 -3.94 0.21 -11.87
N ALA A 18 -4.89 1.13 -12.01
CA ALA A 18 -5.98 1.30 -11.05
C ALA A 18 -6.94 0.10 -11.01
N TRP A 19 -7.14 -0.59 -12.13
CA TRP A 19 -8.11 -1.69 -12.24
C TRP A 19 -7.80 -2.90 -11.36
N ILE A 20 -6.58 -3.03 -10.84
CA ILE A 20 -6.25 -4.11 -9.91
C ILE A 20 -7.15 -4.11 -8.67
N TRP A 21 -7.81 -3.01 -8.38
CA TRP A 21 -8.73 -2.83 -7.26
C TRP A 21 -10.21 -3.01 -7.60
N ASP A 22 -10.57 -3.20 -8.88
CA ASP A 22 -11.98 -3.14 -9.32
C ASP A 22 -12.85 -4.19 -8.65
N ASP A 23 -12.37 -5.42 -8.49
CA ASP A 23 -13.13 -6.49 -7.83
C ASP A 23 -13.27 -6.23 -6.33
N VAL A 24 -12.21 -5.80 -5.65
CA VAL A 24 -12.26 -5.41 -4.23
C VAL A 24 -13.25 -4.27 -4.01
N ARG A 25 -13.24 -3.26 -4.88
CA ARG A 25 -14.15 -2.12 -4.81
C ARG A 25 -15.60 -2.53 -5.04
N ARG A 26 -15.84 -3.44 -5.98
CA ARG A 26 -17.16 -4.02 -6.24
C ARG A 26 -17.67 -4.78 -5.02
N ASP A 27 -16.83 -5.60 -4.40
CA ASP A 27 -17.19 -6.42 -3.24
C ASP A 27 -17.43 -5.59 -1.97
N LEU A 28 -16.77 -4.43 -1.82
CA LEU A 28 -17.06 -3.48 -0.74
C LEU A 28 -18.45 -2.86 -0.86
N GLY A 29 -19.03 -2.86 -2.07
CA GLY A 29 -20.38 -2.43 -2.36
C GLY A 29 -20.59 -0.92 -2.42
N GLU A 30 -21.75 -0.50 -2.91
CA GLU A 30 -22.11 0.93 -3.13
C GLU A 30 -22.16 1.74 -1.82
N GLY A 31 -22.35 1.09 -0.68
CA GLY A 31 -22.38 1.75 0.63
C GLY A 31 -21.00 2.24 1.12
N GLN A 32 -19.91 1.80 0.49
CA GLN A 32 -18.55 2.23 0.80
C GLN A 32 -17.99 3.10 -0.34
N HIS A 33 -17.88 4.39 -0.10
CA HIS A 33 -17.22 5.26 -1.08
C HIS A 33 -15.74 4.90 -1.24
N THR A 34 -15.30 4.66 -2.49
CA THR A 34 -13.92 4.25 -2.80
C THR A 34 -13.36 5.02 -3.99
N CYS A 35 -12.09 5.38 -3.94
CA CYS A 35 -11.33 5.92 -5.08
C CYS A 35 -9.95 5.28 -5.17
N VAL A 36 -9.38 5.28 -6.36
CA VAL A 36 -8.00 4.87 -6.60
C VAL A 36 -7.20 6.12 -6.95
N ALA A 37 -6.09 6.33 -6.26
CA ALA A 37 -5.25 7.49 -6.48
C ALA A 37 -4.63 7.47 -7.89
N SER A 38 -4.66 8.61 -8.55
CA SER A 38 -3.94 8.85 -9.79
C SER A 38 -2.43 8.99 -9.53
N ARG A 39 -1.66 9.01 -10.61
CA ARG A 39 -0.23 9.30 -10.60
C ARG A 39 0.07 10.69 -11.11
N PRO A 40 1.16 11.34 -10.65
CA PRO A 40 1.64 12.58 -11.25
C PRO A 40 1.92 12.39 -12.74
N GLN A 41 1.58 13.38 -13.54
CA GLN A 41 1.81 13.35 -14.98
C GLN A 41 3.07 14.15 -15.35
N GLY A 42 3.94 13.55 -16.16
CA GLY A 42 5.14 14.22 -16.70
C GLY A 42 6.23 14.51 -15.67
N GLY A 43 7.37 15.01 -16.16
CA GLY A 43 8.48 15.44 -15.33
C GLY A 43 9.22 14.32 -14.59
N ARG A 44 9.76 14.67 -13.43
CA ARG A 44 10.44 13.76 -12.50
C ARG A 44 9.83 13.88 -11.10
N PRO A 45 8.57 13.52 -10.91
CA PRO A 45 7.90 13.70 -9.63
C PRO A 45 8.60 12.90 -8.53
N GLY A 46 8.77 13.53 -7.37
CA GLY A 46 9.30 12.91 -6.16
C GLY A 46 8.18 12.34 -5.29
N LEU A 47 8.55 11.70 -4.19
CA LEU A 47 7.60 11.09 -3.25
C LEU A 47 6.52 12.08 -2.78
N ARG A 48 6.90 13.34 -2.55
CA ARG A 48 5.98 14.39 -2.13
C ARG A 48 4.94 14.73 -3.21
N ASP A 49 5.34 14.72 -4.48
CA ASP A 49 4.42 15.01 -5.59
C ASP A 49 3.38 13.91 -5.74
N TYR A 50 3.78 12.64 -5.56
CA TYR A 50 2.84 11.51 -5.49
C TYR A 50 1.86 11.67 -4.34
N ALA A 51 2.35 12.03 -3.15
CA ALA A 51 1.48 12.26 -2.00
C ALA A 51 0.52 13.43 -2.22
N GLN A 52 0.98 14.52 -2.89
CA GLN A 52 0.13 15.66 -3.20
C GLN A 52 -1.02 15.30 -4.14
N VAL A 53 -0.76 14.52 -5.20
CA VAL A 53 -1.82 14.03 -6.11
C VAL A 53 -2.88 13.21 -5.35
N VAL A 54 -2.46 12.38 -4.38
CA VAL A 54 -3.39 11.64 -3.51
C VAL A 54 -4.25 12.61 -2.71
N ILE A 55 -3.63 13.61 -2.07
CA ILE A 55 -4.32 14.61 -1.23
C ILE A 55 -5.33 15.43 -2.04
N ASP A 56 -4.94 15.85 -3.24
CA ASP A 56 -5.78 16.66 -4.14
C ASP A 56 -6.98 15.88 -4.69
N SER A 57 -6.81 14.56 -4.89
CA SER A 57 -7.87 13.67 -5.37
C SER A 57 -8.72 13.05 -4.25
N ALA A 58 -8.29 13.20 -2.99
CA ALA A 58 -9.02 12.64 -1.86
C ALA A 58 -10.34 13.41 -1.61
N PRO A 59 -11.43 12.70 -1.26
CA PRO A 59 -12.70 13.33 -0.88
C PRO A 59 -12.51 14.34 0.26
N PRO A 60 -13.39 15.36 0.35
CA PRO A 60 -13.39 16.28 1.49
C PRO A 60 -13.53 15.55 2.82
N GLY A 61 -12.88 16.05 3.87
CA GLY A 61 -12.91 15.47 5.22
C GLY A 61 -11.89 14.35 5.42
N GLY A 62 -12.22 13.43 6.32
CA GLY A 62 -11.38 12.28 6.65
C GLY A 62 -11.45 11.17 5.60
N PHE A 63 -10.40 10.40 5.46
CA PHE A 63 -10.35 9.22 4.59
C PHE A 63 -9.44 8.12 5.14
N VAL A 64 -9.70 6.90 4.70
CA VAL A 64 -8.87 5.72 4.97
C VAL A 64 -7.90 5.52 3.82
N ILE A 65 -6.64 5.22 4.11
CA ILE A 65 -5.66 4.78 3.12
C ILE A 65 -5.61 3.25 3.12
N VAL A 66 -5.75 2.64 1.93
CA VAL A 66 -5.39 1.23 1.67
C VAL A 66 -4.28 1.23 0.63
N ALA A 67 -3.06 0.90 1.07
CA ALA A 67 -1.87 1.05 0.23
C ALA A 67 -1.15 -0.28 0.01
N HIS A 68 -0.85 -0.58 -1.25
CA HIS A 68 -0.13 -1.78 -1.65
C HIS A 68 1.31 -1.46 -2.08
N SER A 69 2.26 -2.32 -1.70
CA SER A 69 3.64 -2.28 -2.20
C SER A 69 4.30 -0.88 -2.04
N ALA A 70 4.75 -0.25 -3.13
CA ALA A 70 5.32 1.11 -3.11
C ALA A 70 4.31 2.18 -2.66
N GLY A 71 3.01 1.93 -2.82
CA GLY A 71 1.96 2.79 -2.29
C GLY A 71 2.06 3.01 -0.79
N GLY A 72 2.68 2.08 -0.05
CA GLY A 72 2.95 2.24 1.38
C GLY A 72 3.85 3.44 1.71
N ALA A 73 4.88 3.69 0.91
CA ALA A 73 5.73 4.87 1.08
C ALA A 73 4.97 6.17 0.77
N ILE A 74 4.12 6.14 -0.28
CA ILE A 74 3.26 7.28 -0.65
C ILE A 74 2.25 7.55 0.47
N GLY A 75 1.53 6.51 0.95
CA GLY A 75 0.56 6.65 2.04
C GLY A 75 1.19 7.16 3.34
N ALA A 76 2.43 6.75 3.62
CA ALA A 76 3.18 7.26 4.76
C ALA A 76 3.50 8.75 4.64
N GLU A 77 3.78 9.24 3.43
CA GLU A 77 4.00 10.67 3.17
C GLU A 77 2.68 11.45 3.22
N VAL A 78 1.58 10.90 2.71
CA VAL A 78 0.22 11.50 2.85
C VAL A 78 -0.14 11.66 4.32
N ALA A 79 0.02 10.60 5.14
CA ALA A 79 -0.27 10.65 6.56
C ALA A 79 0.62 11.65 7.34
N ARG A 80 1.81 11.98 6.79
CA ARG A 80 2.68 13.02 7.33
C ARG A 80 2.21 14.42 6.96
N LEU A 81 1.72 14.61 5.72
CA LEU A 81 1.33 15.91 5.19
C LEU A 81 -0.04 16.38 5.70
N VAL A 82 -0.99 15.46 5.84
CA VAL A 82 -2.37 15.75 6.27
C VAL A 82 -2.83 14.77 7.36
N PRO A 83 -2.12 14.75 8.52
CA PRO A 83 -2.36 13.76 9.57
C PRO A 83 -3.79 13.81 10.13
N GLU A 84 -4.42 14.97 10.12
CA GLU A 84 -5.80 15.18 10.58
C GLU A 84 -6.85 14.61 9.63
N ARG A 85 -6.51 14.38 8.37
CA ARG A 85 -7.41 13.82 7.36
C ARG A 85 -7.30 12.31 7.22
N VAL A 86 -6.17 11.71 7.59
CA VAL A 86 -5.98 10.26 7.48
C VAL A 86 -6.51 9.57 8.73
N SER A 87 -7.73 9.07 8.67
CA SER A 87 -8.40 8.44 9.80
C SER A 87 -7.90 7.03 10.11
N ALA A 88 -7.49 6.29 9.07
CA ALA A 88 -6.90 4.96 9.20
C ALA A 88 -5.95 4.66 8.03
N PHE A 89 -5.02 3.74 8.24
CA PHE A 89 -4.06 3.31 7.21
C PHE A 89 -3.86 1.78 7.29
N LEU A 90 -4.33 1.07 6.27
CA LEU A 90 -4.05 -0.34 6.04
C LEU A 90 -2.97 -0.48 4.96
N ALA A 91 -1.83 -1.03 5.32
CA ALA A 91 -0.77 -1.41 4.39
C ALA A 91 -0.95 -2.88 3.98
N ILE A 92 -0.98 -3.18 2.69
CA ILE A 92 -1.11 -4.54 2.14
C ILE A 92 0.19 -4.88 1.42
N SER A 93 0.94 -5.86 1.93
CA SER A 93 2.27 -6.21 1.40
C SER A 93 3.06 -4.97 0.94
N ALA A 94 3.22 -4.00 1.83
CA ALA A 94 3.67 -2.66 1.49
C ALA A 94 4.97 -2.25 2.18
N VAL A 95 5.78 -1.45 1.49
CA VAL A 95 7.04 -0.93 2.04
C VAL A 95 6.77 0.35 2.83
N ILE A 96 7.10 0.31 4.11
CA ILE A 96 7.02 1.47 5.01
C ILE A 96 8.45 1.89 5.39
N PRO A 97 9.02 2.93 4.76
CA PRO A 97 10.33 3.44 5.13
C PRO A 97 10.32 4.09 6.52
N GLN A 98 11.43 3.97 7.25
CA GLN A 98 11.66 4.79 8.44
C GLN A 98 12.01 6.23 8.06
N PRO A 99 11.84 7.20 8.97
CA PRO A 99 12.34 8.56 8.76
C PRO A 99 13.81 8.55 8.30
N GLY A 100 14.11 9.31 7.26
CA GLY A 100 15.42 9.35 6.61
C GLY A 100 15.71 8.20 5.65
N GLN A 101 14.85 7.19 5.55
CA GLN A 101 14.95 6.12 4.56
C GLN A 101 14.08 6.40 3.33
N SER A 102 14.48 5.82 2.20
CA SER A 102 13.68 5.75 0.96
C SER A 102 13.10 4.35 0.80
N PHE A 103 12.22 4.17 -0.19
CA PHE A 103 11.78 2.84 -0.61
C PHE A 103 12.97 1.89 -0.85
N LEU A 104 13.95 2.31 -1.67
CA LEU A 104 15.14 1.50 -1.95
C LEU A 104 15.95 1.18 -0.69
N SER A 105 16.16 2.14 0.18
CA SER A 105 16.98 1.91 1.38
C SER A 105 16.25 1.07 2.44
N ALA A 106 14.92 0.96 2.35
CA ALA A 106 14.13 0.08 3.21
C ALA A 106 14.23 -1.39 2.80
N MET A 107 14.60 -1.67 1.53
CA MET A 107 14.79 -3.02 1.02
C MET A 107 16.06 -3.67 1.61
N PRO A 108 16.05 -5.01 1.81
CA PRO A 108 17.24 -5.71 2.30
C PRO A 108 18.37 -5.71 1.26
N VAL A 109 19.60 -5.82 1.75
CA VAL A 109 20.78 -6.16 0.93
C VAL A 109 20.71 -7.67 0.64
N PRO A 110 20.99 -8.14 -0.61
CA PRO A 110 21.47 -7.40 -1.78
C PRO A 110 20.38 -6.79 -2.67
N ASN A 111 19.09 -7.07 -2.43
CA ASN A 111 17.99 -6.69 -3.32
C ASN A 111 18.00 -5.19 -3.68
N ARG A 112 18.29 -4.32 -2.73
CA ARG A 112 18.36 -2.87 -2.99
C ARG A 112 19.45 -2.49 -4.01
N TRP A 113 20.57 -3.21 -4.02
CA TRP A 113 21.66 -2.93 -4.98
C TRP A 113 21.30 -3.42 -6.36
N VAL A 114 20.72 -4.62 -6.46
CA VAL A 114 20.24 -5.19 -7.72
C VAL A 114 19.17 -4.28 -8.32
N LEU A 115 18.17 -3.90 -7.53
CA LEU A 115 17.09 -3.01 -7.99
C LEU A 115 17.63 -1.63 -8.41
N ASN A 116 18.55 -1.03 -7.62
CA ASN A 116 19.12 0.26 -7.97
C ASN A 116 19.99 0.19 -9.25
N ALA A 117 20.72 -0.89 -9.47
CA ALA A 117 21.49 -1.11 -10.69
C ALA A 117 20.56 -1.32 -11.91
N ALA A 118 19.53 -2.16 -11.76
CA ALA A 118 18.53 -2.38 -12.79
C ALA A 118 17.83 -1.08 -13.22
N MET A 119 17.41 -0.26 -12.24
CA MET A 119 16.78 1.03 -12.51
C MET A 119 17.71 2.06 -13.18
N ARG A 120 19.02 1.96 -13.01
CA ARG A 120 19.98 2.82 -13.70
C ARG A 120 20.16 2.44 -15.16
N VAL A 121 20.06 1.16 -15.49
CA VAL A 121 20.31 0.63 -16.85
C VAL A 121 19.02 0.56 -17.65
N ALA A 122 17.95 0.05 -17.08
CA ALA A 122 16.67 -0.24 -17.75
C ALA A 122 15.52 0.70 -17.37
N GLY A 123 15.75 1.68 -16.50
CA GLY A 123 14.68 2.52 -15.96
C GLY A 123 13.83 1.79 -14.92
N THR A 124 12.61 2.30 -14.68
CA THR A 124 11.72 1.80 -13.63
C THR A 124 10.66 0.82 -14.14
N ARG A 125 10.65 0.50 -15.43
CA ARG A 125 9.84 -0.58 -15.98
C ARG A 125 10.66 -1.88 -15.98
N PRO A 126 10.25 -2.91 -15.24
CA PRO A 126 10.89 -4.21 -15.35
C PRO A 126 10.65 -4.84 -16.72
N PRO A 127 11.53 -5.70 -17.22
CA PRO A 127 11.25 -6.53 -18.40
C PRO A 127 9.99 -7.37 -18.18
N ASP A 128 9.22 -7.62 -19.24
CA ASP A 128 7.95 -8.36 -19.17
C ASP A 128 8.11 -9.74 -18.50
N ALA A 129 9.21 -10.45 -18.83
CA ALA A 129 9.52 -11.73 -18.20
C ALA A 129 9.79 -11.60 -16.68
N ALA A 130 10.26 -10.46 -16.20
CA ALA A 130 10.43 -10.21 -14.76
C ALA A 130 9.08 -9.90 -14.09
N ILE A 131 8.20 -9.15 -14.76
CA ILE A 131 6.81 -8.92 -14.28
C ILE A 131 6.09 -10.25 -14.12
N ARG A 132 6.14 -11.15 -15.13
CA ARG A 132 5.49 -12.48 -15.06
C ARG A 132 6.02 -13.34 -13.92
N ARG A 133 7.35 -13.40 -13.76
CA ARG A 133 7.97 -14.27 -12.74
C ARG A 133 7.89 -13.71 -11.32
N GLY A 134 7.79 -12.39 -11.18
CA GLY A 134 7.71 -11.67 -9.92
C GLY A 134 6.29 -11.21 -9.59
N LEU A 135 5.93 -10.00 -10.02
CA LEU A 135 4.67 -9.35 -9.67
C LEU A 135 3.43 -10.19 -10.01
N ALA A 136 3.37 -10.76 -11.22
CA ALA A 136 2.22 -11.51 -11.73
C ALA A 136 2.33 -13.02 -11.51
N ARG A 137 3.26 -13.47 -10.67
CA ARG A 137 3.45 -14.87 -10.39
C ARG A 137 2.19 -15.46 -9.72
N GLY A 138 1.71 -16.58 -10.27
CA GLY A 138 0.52 -17.26 -9.76
C GLY A 138 -0.80 -16.76 -10.32
N LEU A 139 -0.78 -15.67 -11.08
CA LEU A 139 -1.95 -15.15 -11.78
C LEU A 139 -2.12 -15.84 -13.14
N ASP A 140 -3.35 -15.84 -13.64
CA ASP A 140 -3.68 -16.28 -14.99
C ASP A 140 -2.91 -15.47 -16.05
N GLU A 141 -2.58 -16.10 -17.18
CA GLU A 141 -1.79 -15.47 -18.25
C GLU A 141 -2.46 -14.19 -18.80
N GLU A 142 -3.78 -14.21 -18.95
CA GLU A 142 -4.54 -13.04 -19.41
C GLU A 142 -4.39 -11.84 -18.47
N ILE A 143 -4.46 -12.07 -17.14
CA ILE A 143 -4.25 -11.04 -16.13
C ILE A 143 -2.81 -10.55 -16.15
N ALA A 144 -1.84 -11.46 -16.27
CA ALA A 144 -0.43 -11.13 -16.36
C ALA A 144 -0.12 -10.28 -17.60
N ASP A 145 -0.70 -10.63 -18.77
CA ASP A 145 -0.58 -9.86 -20.00
C ASP A 145 -1.18 -8.46 -19.88
N ARG A 146 -2.34 -8.35 -19.25
CA ARG A 146 -2.99 -7.08 -19.00
C ARG A 146 -2.16 -6.19 -18.05
N ILE A 147 -1.56 -6.76 -16.99
CA ILE A 147 -0.63 -6.02 -16.12
C ILE A 147 0.56 -5.50 -16.92
N ILE A 148 1.16 -6.33 -17.78
CA ILE A 148 2.30 -5.95 -18.60
C ILE A 148 1.94 -4.83 -19.59
N ALA A 149 0.79 -4.93 -20.25
CA ALA A 149 0.31 -3.94 -21.19
C ALA A 149 0.07 -2.57 -20.54
N ASP A 150 -0.53 -2.58 -19.34
CA ASP A 150 -0.95 -1.38 -18.63
C ASP A 150 0.11 -0.86 -17.64
N PHE A 151 1.28 -1.53 -17.54
CA PHE A 151 2.33 -1.13 -16.60
C PHE A 151 2.91 0.24 -16.96
N THR A 152 2.79 1.20 -16.06
CA THR A 152 3.29 2.56 -16.24
C THR A 152 4.55 2.79 -15.40
N PRO A 153 5.73 3.11 -16.02
CA PRO A 153 6.94 3.34 -15.26
C PRO A 153 6.81 4.54 -14.32
N GLU A 154 7.28 4.39 -13.09
CA GLU A 154 7.29 5.46 -12.10
C GLU A 154 8.57 6.31 -12.21
N SER A 155 8.52 7.52 -11.66
CA SER A 155 9.73 8.34 -11.52
C SER A 155 10.77 7.62 -10.63
N PRO A 156 12.06 7.61 -11.01
CA PRO A 156 13.12 7.11 -10.12
C PRO A 156 13.20 7.83 -8.77
N ALA A 157 12.72 9.07 -8.68
CA ALA A 157 12.68 9.84 -7.43
C ALA A 157 11.73 9.21 -6.41
N LEU A 158 10.59 8.66 -6.84
CA LEU A 158 9.68 7.91 -5.94
C LEU A 158 10.41 6.87 -5.08
N TYR A 159 11.37 6.16 -5.68
CA TYR A 159 12.11 5.09 -5.00
C TYR A 159 13.28 5.60 -4.16
N ARG A 160 13.80 6.79 -4.45
CA ARG A 160 15.03 7.34 -3.87
C ARG A 160 14.80 8.43 -2.85
N ASP A 161 13.66 9.12 -2.92
CA ASP A 161 13.33 10.19 -1.99
C ASP A 161 13.19 9.65 -0.58
N ARG A 162 13.71 10.41 0.37
CA ARG A 162 13.71 10.03 1.77
C ARG A 162 12.43 10.53 2.45
N THR A 163 11.83 9.66 3.23
CA THR A 163 10.68 10.03 4.07
C THR A 163 11.14 10.87 5.26
N ALA A 164 10.29 11.82 5.67
CA ALA A 164 10.50 12.59 6.90
C ALA A 164 9.83 11.93 8.11
N HIS A 165 10.04 12.52 9.28
CA HIS A 165 9.39 12.09 10.52
C HIS A 165 7.85 12.25 10.40
N ARG A 166 7.12 11.26 10.91
CA ARG A 166 5.65 11.25 11.00
C ARG A 166 5.20 11.32 12.45
N SER A 167 4.30 12.25 12.75
CA SER A 167 3.63 12.34 14.06
C SER A 167 2.20 11.80 14.03
N TRP A 168 1.77 11.21 12.91
CA TRP A 168 0.43 10.68 12.74
C TRP A 168 0.17 9.46 13.64
N SER A 169 -0.97 9.46 14.32
CA SER A 169 -1.37 8.48 15.34
C SER A 169 -2.68 7.76 15.03
N GLY A 170 -3.24 7.89 13.82
CA GLY A 170 -4.49 7.23 13.41
C GLY A 170 -4.42 5.70 13.48
N TRP A 171 -5.56 5.04 13.26
CA TRP A 171 -5.66 3.58 13.27
C TRP A 171 -4.81 2.93 12.18
N ARG A 172 -4.00 1.94 12.53
CA ARG A 172 -2.98 1.35 11.65
C ARG A 172 -3.09 -0.15 11.59
N GLY A 173 -3.09 -0.67 10.36
CA GLY A 173 -3.07 -2.11 10.09
C GLY A 173 -2.04 -2.49 9.05
N TYR A 174 -1.68 -3.76 9.07
CA TYR A 174 -0.84 -4.39 8.07
C TYR A 174 -1.40 -5.75 7.69
N LEU A 175 -1.71 -5.94 6.41
CA LEU A 175 -2.09 -7.21 5.82
C LEU A 175 -0.87 -7.78 5.08
N GLY A 176 -0.35 -8.88 5.60
CA GLY A 176 0.76 -9.60 4.99
C GLY A 176 0.30 -10.60 3.95
N THR A 177 1.24 -11.06 3.12
CA THR A 177 1.06 -12.10 2.11
C THR A 177 2.17 -13.14 2.27
N SER A 178 1.83 -14.43 2.45
CA SER A 178 2.79 -15.46 2.86
C SER A 178 3.67 -15.98 1.73
N ASP A 179 3.15 -16.06 0.48
CA ASP A 179 3.90 -16.51 -0.71
C ASP A 179 4.46 -15.34 -1.56
N ASP A 180 4.62 -14.17 -0.96
CA ASP A 180 5.14 -12.98 -1.63
C ASP A 180 6.67 -13.07 -1.80
N ARG A 181 7.12 -13.14 -3.05
CA ARG A 181 8.55 -13.20 -3.40
C ARG A 181 9.17 -11.83 -3.66
N GLU A 182 8.35 -10.80 -3.89
CA GLU A 182 8.81 -9.42 -4.03
C GLU A 182 9.14 -8.81 -2.68
N LEU A 183 8.29 -9.03 -1.68
CA LEU A 183 8.45 -8.56 -0.32
C LEU A 183 8.40 -9.72 0.69
N PRO A 184 9.53 -10.39 0.97
CA PRO A 184 9.55 -11.52 1.90
C PRO A 184 8.95 -11.17 3.27
N MET A 185 8.30 -12.14 3.92
CA MET A 185 7.57 -11.96 5.19
C MET A 185 8.38 -11.19 6.25
N ALA A 186 9.69 -11.47 6.37
CA ALA A 186 10.56 -10.76 7.30
C ALA A 186 10.66 -9.25 7.02
N LEU A 187 10.53 -8.81 5.75
CA LEU A 187 10.48 -7.39 5.39
C LEU A 187 9.09 -6.83 5.71
N GLN A 188 8.04 -7.56 5.38
CA GLN A 188 6.66 -7.16 5.67
C GLN A 188 6.46 -6.95 7.17
N GLN A 189 6.92 -7.86 8.02
CA GLN A 189 6.90 -7.73 9.49
C GLN A 189 7.66 -6.47 9.97
N ARG A 190 8.82 -6.17 9.37
CA ARG A 190 9.53 -4.91 9.68
C ARG A 190 8.71 -3.68 9.29
N CYS A 191 8.03 -3.72 8.15
CA CYS A 191 7.17 -2.63 7.70
C CYS A 191 5.95 -2.46 8.60
N ALA A 192 5.34 -3.56 9.06
CA ALA A 192 4.25 -3.52 10.03
C ALA A 192 4.68 -2.84 11.35
N ARG A 193 5.86 -3.20 11.88
CA ARG A 193 6.42 -2.53 13.07
C ARG A 193 6.73 -1.05 12.83
N ARG A 194 7.28 -0.69 11.66
CA ARG A 194 7.58 0.71 11.29
C ARG A 194 6.33 1.57 11.13
N LEU A 195 5.24 0.97 10.67
CA LEU A 195 3.94 1.61 10.63
C LEU A 195 3.35 1.75 12.04
N GLY A 196 3.75 0.89 12.97
CA GLY A 196 3.12 0.74 14.28
C GLY A 196 1.74 0.11 14.14
N ALA A 197 1.61 -0.90 13.28
CA ALA A 197 0.35 -1.58 13.00
C ALA A 197 -0.18 -2.27 14.26
N ALA A 198 -1.31 -1.80 14.75
CA ALA A 198 -2.03 -2.38 15.88
C ALA A 198 -2.94 -3.54 15.44
N TRP A 199 -3.40 -3.51 14.19
CA TRP A 199 -4.10 -4.61 13.55
C TRP A 199 -3.17 -5.31 12.54
N GLN A 200 -3.15 -6.64 12.55
CA GLN A 200 -2.35 -7.42 11.62
C GLN A 200 -3.10 -8.70 11.24
N ASP A 201 -2.97 -9.07 9.96
CA ASP A 201 -3.50 -10.32 9.41
C ASP A 201 -2.59 -10.76 8.25
N VAL A 202 -2.73 -12.01 7.78
CA VAL A 202 -1.96 -12.59 6.68
C VAL A 202 -2.87 -13.38 5.76
N LEU A 203 -2.68 -13.21 4.46
CA LEU A 203 -3.31 -14.04 3.43
C LEU A 203 -2.26 -15.00 2.84
N ASP A 204 -2.72 -16.18 2.48
CA ASP A 204 -1.90 -17.17 1.78
C ASP A 204 -1.94 -16.90 0.27
N THR A 205 -1.31 -15.80 -0.12
CA THR A 205 -1.25 -15.27 -1.48
C THR A 205 0.14 -14.74 -1.79
N GLY A 206 0.40 -14.50 -3.09
CA GLY A 206 1.58 -13.79 -3.57
C GLY A 206 1.48 -12.26 -3.41
N HIS A 207 2.22 -11.55 -4.28
CA HIS A 207 2.37 -10.09 -4.16
C HIS A 207 1.11 -9.30 -4.53
N LEU A 208 0.21 -9.85 -5.33
CA LEU A 208 -1.02 -9.18 -5.80
C LEU A 208 -2.29 -9.85 -5.22
N PRO A 209 -2.48 -9.83 -3.88
CA PRO A 209 -3.59 -10.53 -3.25
C PRO A 209 -4.96 -10.06 -3.76
N MET A 210 -5.08 -8.79 -4.19
CA MET A 210 -6.32 -8.24 -4.73
C MET A 210 -6.73 -8.85 -6.08
N LEU A 211 -5.80 -9.52 -6.79
CA LEU A 211 -6.07 -10.26 -8.04
C LEU A 211 -6.13 -11.77 -7.81
N GLU A 212 -5.46 -12.29 -6.78
CA GLU A 212 -5.47 -13.72 -6.44
C GLU A 212 -6.73 -14.10 -5.65
N ASP A 213 -7.08 -13.30 -4.65
CA ASP A 213 -8.25 -13.50 -3.78
C ASP A 213 -8.83 -12.15 -3.31
N HIS A 214 -9.55 -11.47 -4.22
CA HIS A 214 -10.18 -10.19 -3.92
C HIS A 214 -11.18 -10.28 -2.75
N ARG A 215 -11.83 -11.43 -2.56
CA ARG A 215 -12.79 -11.64 -1.47
C ARG A 215 -12.10 -11.67 -0.12
N ALA A 216 -10.97 -12.36 -0.01
CA ALA A 216 -10.17 -12.39 1.22
C ALA A 216 -9.62 -10.99 1.54
N VAL A 217 -9.17 -10.23 0.53
CA VAL A 217 -8.72 -8.83 0.70
C VAL A 217 -9.87 -7.96 1.17
N THR A 218 -11.05 -8.05 0.56
CA THR A 218 -12.26 -7.30 0.96
C THR A 218 -12.66 -7.60 2.39
N ALA A 219 -12.67 -8.88 2.76
CA ALA A 219 -12.96 -9.31 4.12
C ALA A 219 -11.93 -8.78 5.14
N ALA A 220 -10.64 -8.77 4.77
CA ALA A 220 -9.57 -8.22 5.62
C ALA A 220 -9.72 -6.70 5.81
N ILE A 221 -10.03 -5.96 4.74
CA ILE A 221 -10.32 -4.51 4.82
C ILE A 221 -11.50 -4.26 5.76
N THR A 222 -12.57 -5.03 5.62
CA THR A 222 -13.76 -4.90 6.46
C THR A 222 -13.44 -5.17 7.93
N ARG A 223 -12.73 -6.29 8.24
CA ARG A 223 -12.29 -6.60 9.61
C ARG A 223 -11.39 -5.50 10.20
N PHE A 224 -10.48 -4.95 9.40
CA PHE A 224 -9.62 -3.84 9.83
C PHE A 224 -10.43 -2.60 10.21
N LEU A 225 -11.42 -2.24 9.40
CA LEU A 225 -12.28 -1.07 9.64
C LEU A 225 -13.18 -1.28 10.87
N ASP A 226 -13.72 -2.50 11.04
CA ASP A 226 -14.59 -2.84 12.17
C ASP A 226 -13.83 -2.94 13.50
N ALA A 227 -12.54 -3.29 13.46
CA ALA A 227 -11.67 -3.35 14.63
C ALA A 227 -11.16 -1.98 15.10
N ARG A 228 -11.49 -0.89 14.38
CA ARG A 228 -11.10 0.47 14.75
C ARG A 228 -11.74 0.84 16.09
N PRO A 229 -10.96 1.27 17.09
CA PRO A 229 -11.54 1.77 18.35
C PRO A 229 -12.52 2.91 18.07
N SER A 230 -13.70 2.83 18.67
CA SER A 230 -14.64 3.94 18.61
C SER A 230 -14.14 5.09 19.50
N ASP A 231 -14.16 6.33 18.98
CA ASP A 231 -13.79 7.53 19.75
C ASP A 231 -14.63 7.75 21.04
N ARG A 232 -15.59 6.85 21.34
CA ARG A 232 -16.54 6.95 22.45
C ARG A 232 -16.15 6.17 23.70
N ASP A 233 -15.07 5.37 23.70
CA ASP A 233 -14.67 4.60 24.87
C ASP A 233 -13.19 4.81 25.22
N PRO A 234 -12.86 5.74 26.14
CA PRO A 234 -11.50 5.96 26.62
C PRO A 234 -10.94 4.80 27.45
N SER A 235 -11.75 3.76 27.77
CA SER A 235 -11.34 2.62 28.62
C SER A 235 -10.66 1.48 27.84
N THR A 236 -10.65 1.49 26.51
CA THR A 236 -10.11 0.40 25.66
C THR A 236 -8.69 0.63 25.13
N SER A 237 -7.90 1.53 25.71
CA SER A 237 -6.50 1.76 25.34
C SER A 237 -5.54 0.62 25.79
N ARG A 238 -5.97 -0.64 25.70
CA ARG A 238 -5.08 -1.80 25.84
C ARG A 238 -4.52 -2.18 24.47
N PRO A 239 -3.20 -2.13 24.26
CA PRO A 239 -2.62 -2.59 23.01
C PRO A 239 -2.95 -4.08 22.80
N ALA A 240 -3.50 -4.41 21.64
CA ALA A 240 -3.71 -5.80 21.23
C ALA A 240 -2.36 -6.54 21.30
N ARG A 241 -2.34 -7.73 21.89
CA ARG A 241 -1.16 -8.59 21.90
C ARG A 241 -0.77 -8.88 20.45
N PRO A 242 0.50 -8.70 20.06
CA PRO A 242 0.96 -9.11 18.75
C PRO A 242 0.78 -10.62 18.61
N LEU A 243 0.16 -11.05 17.51
CA LEU A 243 0.17 -12.44 17.11
C LEU A 243 1.62 -12.85 16.85
N SER A 244 2.07 -13.92 17.50
CA SER A 244 3.37 -14.53 17.23
C SER A 244 3.26 -15.31 15.92
N TRP A 245 3.98 -14.86 14.91
CA TRP A 245 4.20 -15.54 13.63
C TRP A 245 5.27 -16.60 13.75
#